data_c7bdb028dfaf5f550f89f849877d844e
#
_entry.id   c7bdb028dfaf5f550f89f849877d844e
#
_cell.length_a   1.000
_cell.length_b   1.000
_cell.length_c   1.000
_cell.angle_alpha   90.00
_cell.angle_beta   90.00
_cell.angle_gamma   90.00
#
_symmetry.space_group_name_H-M   'P 1'
#
loop_
_entity.id
_entity.type
_entity.pdbx_description
1 polymer ?
#
loop_
_entity_poly.entity_id
_entity_poly.type
_entity_poly.pdbx_seq_one_letter_code
_entity_poly.pdbx_strand_id
1 'polypeptide(L)'
;MSSNCRVGFLLAVLTVGVLACGKDEPVPDAVRFDFGELHTDANGHAVRFAADGERIRPLATPGTQSLRPDTTYRAIVSYVSLGDAIRALQIVRVPVYFAQSIPQFHFRGDPVRWVAGWRGGRYLNLRLDLPGSFGAKHSLAFAQRPPVAWPDGRRTAVVWLYHDAHGDRNDYFQDTYLNLALSPYIESSRERFDSIALFVNTLHGPERRAFPL
;
A
#
# COMPACT_ATOMS: atom_id res chain seq x y z
N MET A 1 79.24 52.12 -20.50
CA MET A 1 79.53 50.89 -19.74
C MET A 1 78.32 50.61 -18.89
N SER A 2 77.53 49.67 -19.34
CA SER A 2 76.23 49.34 -18.81
C SER A 2 76.31 48.10 -17.89
N SER A 3 75.86 48.21 -16.68
CA SER A 3 75.70 47.10 -15.76
C SER A 3 74.24 46.72 -15.62
N ASN A 4 73.86 45.55 -16.12
CA ASN A 4 72.53 44.98 -16.02
C ASN A 4 72.34 44.28 -14.67
N CYS A 5 71.51 44.83 -13.82
CA CYS A 5 71.05 44.20 -12.59
C CYS A 5 69.75 43.42 -12.90
N ARG A 6 69.84 42.09 -12.88
CA ARG A 6 68.63 41.18 -12.99
C ARG A 6 68.08 40.96 -11.59
N VAL A 7 66.96 41.52 -11.31
CA VAL A 7 66.18 41.25 -10.12
C VAL A 7 65.30 39.99 -10.39
N GLY A 8 65.67 38.89 -9.69
CA GLY A 8 64.89 37.68 -9.72
C GLY A 8 63.66 37.79 -8.79
N PHE A 9 62.49 37.70 -9.36
CA PHE A 9 61.24 37.72 -8.62
C PHE A 9 60.90 36.27 -8.20
N LEU A 10 61.05 35.97 -6.91
CA LEU A 10 60.65 34.67 -6.35
C LEU A 10 59.11 34.68 -6.11
N LEU A 11 58.36 33.93 -6.92
CA LEU A 11 56.94 33.77 -6.75
C LEU A 11 56.72 32.64 -5.73
N ALA A 12 56.39 33.01 -4.49
CA ALA A 12 55.91 32.04 -3.47
C ALA A 12 54.47 31.67 -3.73
N VAL A 13 54.28 30.46 -4.25
CA VAL A 13 52.92 29.89 -4.40
C VAL A 13 52.45 29.36 -3.04
N LEU A 14 51.53 30.11 -2.42
CA LEU A 14 50.86 29.73 -1.18
C LEU A 14 49.72 28.74 -1.54
N THR A 15 49.98 27.43 -1.42
CA THR A 15 48.90 26.41 -1.53
C THR A 15 48.05 26.44 -0.27
N VAL A 16 46.89 27.10 -0.35
CA VAL A 16 45.86 27.01 0.66
C VAL A 16 45.20 25.65 0.49
N GLY A 17 45.55 24.69 1.34
CA GLY A 17 44.85 23.42 1.48
C GLY A 17 43.44 23.65 2.05
N VAL A 18 42.44 23.58 1.21
CA VAL A 18 41.04 23.55 1.66
C VAL A 18 40.78 22.18 2.27
N LEU A 19 40.94 22.06 3.59
CA LEU A 19 40.39 20.94 4.36
C LEU A 19 38.86 21.08 4.35
N ALA A 20 38.22 20.54 3.32
CA ALA A 20 36.79 20.29 3.33
C ALA A 20 36.53 19.16 4.34
N CYS A 21 36.33 19.52 5.62
CA CYS A 21 35.62 18.66 6.56
C CYS A 21 34.18 18.54 6.06
N GLY A 22 33.90 17.55 5.23
CA GLY A 22 32.56 17.05 5.03
C GLY A 22 32.10 16.48 6.36
N LYS A 23 31.33 17.25 7.12
CA LYS A 23 30.44 16.66 8.11
C LYS A 23 29.48 15.87 7.28
N ASP A 24 29.54 14.53 7.35
CA ASP A 24 28.48 13.65 6.92
C ASP A 24 27.28 14.02 7.78
N GLU A 25 26.44 14.93 7.28
CA GLU A 25 25.12 15.14 7.88
C GLU A 25 24.40 13.81 7.77
N PRO A 26 23.86 13.25 8.87
CA PRO A 26 23.15 12.00 8.82
C PRO A 26 21.99 12.17 7.83
N VAL A 27 22.03 11.40 6.73
CA VAL A 27 20.93 11.36 5.77
C VAL A 27 19.68 11.01 6.58
N PRO A 28 18.62 11.84 6.54
CA PRO A 28 17.40 11.55 7.27
C PRO A 28 16.91 10.15 6.90
N ASP A 29 16.59 9.33 7.89
CA ASP A 29 16.02 8.00 7.65
C ASP A 29 14.81 8.13 6.71
N ALA A 30 14.87 7.45 5.56
CA ALA A 30 13.79 7.50 4.58
C ALA A 30 12.51 6.93 5.20
N VAL A 31 11.45 7.74 5.22
CA VAL A 31 10.14 7.30 5.65
C VAL A 31 9.52 6.43 4.57
N ARG A 32 9.10 5.23 4.95
CA ARG A 32 8.40 4.29 4.07
C ARG A 32 6.92 4.24 4.41
N PHE A 33 6.11 3.93 3.39
CA PHE A 33 4.66 3.68 3.49
C PHE A 33 4.36 2.36 2.83
N ASP A 34 4.07 1.35 3.62
CA ASP A 34 3.82 0.01 3.07
C ASP A 34 2.52 -0.57 3.62
N PHE A 35 1.83 -1.30 2.75
CA PHE A 35 0.81 -2.24 3.17
C PHE A 35 1.48 -3.47 3.77
N GLY A 36 0.86 -4.04 4.80
CA GLY A 36 1.40 -5.24 5.42
C GLY A 36 0.48 -5.83 6.49
N GLU A 37 0.99 -6.86 7.13
CA GLU A 37 0.35 -7.51 8.26
C GLU A 37 0.93 -7.00 9.57
N LEU A 38 0.07 -6.45 10.42
CA LEU A 38 0.38 -5.95 11.76
C LEU A 38 -0.05 -6.99 12.79
N HIS A 39 0.89 -7.47 13.60
CA HIS A 39 0.63 -8.49 14.60
C HIS A 39 0.59 -7.89 16.00
N THR A 40 -0.37 -8.34 16.80
CA THR A 40 -0.51 -7.93 18.20
C THR A 40 0.01 -9.02 19.15
N ASP A 41 0.40 -8.59 20.37
CA ASP A 41 0.71 -9.45 21.49
C ASP A 41 -0.53 -9.90 22.28
N ALA A 42 -0.33 -10.66 23.34
CA ALA A 42 -1.38 -11.11 24.25
C ALA A 42 -2.11 -9.96 24.99
N ASN A 43 -1.58 -8.75 24.98
CA ASN A 43 -2.18 -7.57 25.57
C ASN A 43 -2.88 -6.68 24.53
N GLY A 44 -2.83 -7.03 23.25
CA GLY A 44 -3.40 -6.26 22.16
C GLY A 44 -2.55 -5.06 21.71
N HIS A 45 -1.25 -5.04 22.04
CA HIS A 45 -0.33 -4.06 21.52
C HIS A 45 0.23 -4.51 20.19
N ALA A 46 0.32 -3.62 19.22
CA ALA A 46 1.02 -3.90 17.97
C ALA A 46 2.53 -4.05 18.22
N VAL A 47 3.11 -5.20 17.90
CA VAL A 47 4.50 -5.52 18.24
C VAL A 47 5.35 -5.92 17.04
N ARG A 48 4.74 -6.34 15.93
CA ARG A 48 5.46 -6.75 14.70
C ARG A 48 4.70 -6.32 13.46
N PHE A 49 5.43 -6.06 12.39
CA PHE A 49 4.88 -5.71 11.09
C PHE A 49 5.64 -6.45 9.98
N ALA A 50 4.91 -6.97 9.02
CA ALA A 50 5.43 -7.55 7.79
C ALA A 50 4.88 -6.77 6.61
N ALA A 51 5.69 -5.96 5.96
CA ALA A 51 5.33 -5.34 4.70
C ALA A 51 5.11 -6.41 3.62
N ASP A 52 4.26 -6.12 2.62
CA ASP A 52 3.96 -7.08 1.56
C ASP A 52 5.23 -7.55 0.84
N GLY A 53 5.44 -8.88 0.85
CA GLY A 53 6.62 -9.49 0.27
C GLY A 53 7.91 -9.36 1.09
N GLU A 54 7.84 -8.79 2.29
CA GLU A 54 8.98 -8.66 3.19
C GLU A 54 8.85 -9.58 4.43
N ARG A 55 9.98 -9.77 5.13
CA ARG A 55 10.01 -10.50 6.41
C ARG A 55 9.31 -9.72 7.51
N ILE A 56 8.84 -10.44 8.52
CA ILE A 56 8.32 -9.84 9.75
C ILE A 56 9.43 -9.12 10.48
N ARG A 57 9.17 -7.89 10.92
CA ARG A 57 10.09 -7.04 11.68
C ARG A 57 9.44 -6.60 12.99
N PRO A 58 10.17 -6.56 14.11
CA PRO A 58 9.65 -6.02 15.36
C PRO A 58 9.45 -4.51 15.27
N LEU A 59 8.44 -4.00 15.97
CA LEU A 59 8.30 -2.57 16.25
C LEU A 59 9.26 -2.20 17.38
N ALA A 60 10.07 -1.16 17.19
CA ALA A 60 10.99 -0.65 18.21
C ALA A 60 10.27 -0.17 19.47
N THR A 61 9.02 0.28 19.32
CA THR A 61 8.12 0.61 20.40
C THR A 61 6.77 -0.02 20.09
N PRO A 62 6.18 -0.80 21.02
CA PRO A 62 4.85 -1.34 20.85
C PRO A 62 3.82 -0.23 20.59
N GLY A 63 2.87 -0.51 19.69
CA GLY A 63 1.79 0.44 19.41
C GLY A 63 0.88 0.63 20.62
N THR A 64 0.45 1.85 20.86
CA THR A 64 -0.41 2.22 22.01
C THR A 64 -1.89 1.91 21.81
N GLN A 65 -2.30 1.49 20.62
CA GLN A 65 -3.71 1.17 20.34
C GLN A 65 -4.08 -0.16 20.99
N SER A 66 -5.16 -0.14 21.77
CA SER A 66 -5.78 -1.36 22.29
C SER A 66 -6.49 -2.10 21.16
N LEU A 67 -5.86 -3.14 20.67
CA LEU A 67 -6.38 -4.04 19.63
C LEU A 67 -6.79 -5.38 20.25
N ARG A 68 -7.35 -6.29 19.46
CA ARG A 68 -7.56 -7.66 19.96
C ARG A 68 -6.23 -8.35 20.17
N PRO A 69 -6.05 -9.07 21.29
CA PRO A 69 -4.86 -9.89 21.54
C PRO A 69 -4.62 -10.93 20.43
N ASP A 70 -3.36 -11.28 20.25
CA ASP A 70 -2.89 -12.37 19.37
C ASP A 70 -3.56 -12.36 17.99
N THR A 71 -3.74 -11.18 17.42
CA THR A 71 -4.47 -10.98 16.17
C THR A 71 -3.57 -10.35 15.11
N THR A 72 -3.82 -10.73 13.86
CA THR A 72 -3.20 -10.10 12.68
C THR A 72 -4.19 -9.17 12.01
N TYR A 73 -3.77 -7.93 11.80
CA TYR A 73 -4.52 -6.90 11.09
C TYR A 73 -3.85 -6.54 9.78
N ARG A 74 -4.64 -6.24 8.78
CA ARG A 74 -4.15 -5.56 7.60
C ARG A 74 -4.01 -4.07 7.89
N ALA A 75 -2.85 -3.49 7.58
CA ALA A 75 -2.56 -2.09 7.88
C ALA A 75 -1.68 -1.45 6.80
N ILE A 76 -1.76 -0.13 6.70
CA ILE A 76 -0.74 0.72 6.10
C ILE A 76 0.07 1.28 7.26
N VAL A 77 1.38 1.11 7.21
CA VAL A 77 2.28 1.63 8.23
C VAL A 77 3.26 2.60 7.59
N SER A 78 3.30 3.81 8.15
CA SER A 78 4.35 4.78 7.89
C SER A 78 5.45 4.56 8.92
N TYR A 79 6.70 4.33 8.48
CA TYR A 79 7.78 3.98 9.38
C TYR A 79 9.15 4.35 8.86
N VAL A 80 10.13 4.38 9.78
CA VAL A 80 11.56 4.40 9.47
C VAL A 80 12.21 3.09 9.90
N SER A 81 13.21 2.64 9.15
CA SER A 81 13.95 1.41 9.43
C SER A 81 15.02 1.67 10.49
N LEU A 82 15.09 0.80 11.51
CA LEU A 82 16.10 0.83 12.56
C LEU A 82 16.81 -0.55 12.59
N GLY A 83 17.70 -0.77 11.64
CA GLY A 83 18.30 -2.09 11.45
C GLY A 83 17.24 -3.18 11.20
N ASP A 84 17.15 -4.18 12.08
CA ASP A 84 16.16 -5.25 11.98
C ASP A 84 14.76 -4.86 12.47
N ALA A 85 14.64 -3.78 13.25
CA ALA A 85 13.38 -3.23 13.74
C ALA A 85 12.86 -2.11 12.84
N ILE A 86 11.63 -1.67 13.10
CA ILE A 86 11.05 -0.47 12.54
C ILE A 86 10.51 0.43 13.64
N ARG A 87 10.59 1.73 13.45
CA ARG A 87 9.86 2.71 14.25
C ARG A 87 8.65 3.17 13.47
N ALA A 88 7.47 2.68 13.87
CA ALA A 88 6.22 3.12 13.29
C ALA A 88 5.95 4.58 13.67
N LEU A 89 5.59 5.39 12.67
CA LEU A 89 5.17 6.79 12.83
C LEU A 89 3.65 6.89 12.82
N GLN A 90 3.02 6.10 11.95
CA GLN A 90 1.57 6.02 11.83
C GLN A 90 1.16 4.61 11.46
N ILE A 91 0.05 4.16 12.02
CA ILE A 91 -0.59 2.87 11.72
C ILE A 91 -2.05 3.13 11.36
N VAL A 92 -2.45 2.74 10.16
CA VAL A 92 -3.84 2.84 9.69
C VAL A 92 -4.31 1.43 9.34
N ARG A 93 -5.35 0.93 10.04
CA ARG A 93 -5.94 -0.36 9.71
C ARG A 93 -6.72 -0.26 8.41
N VAL A 94 -6.59 -1.26 7.56
CA VAL A 94 -7.29 -1.37 6.29
C VAL A 94 -8.28 -2.52 6.36
N PRO A 95 -9.56 -2.31 5.98
CA PRO A 95 -10.54 -3.38 5.97
C PRO A 95 -10.17 -4.44 4.94
N VAL A 96 -10.39 -5.71 5.30
CA VAL A 96 -10.22 -6.87 4.42
C VAL A 96 -11.59 -7.48 4.16
N TYR A 97 -11.91 -7.63 2.90
CA TYR A 97 -13.15 -8.23 2.43
C TYR A 97 -12.88 -9.58 1.77
N PHE A 98 -13.79 -10.51 1.97
CA PHE A 98 -13.89 -11.73 1.17
C PHE A 98 -14.98 -11.52 0.13
N ALA A 99 -14.75 -12.00 -1.09
CA ALA A 99 -15.80 -11.96 -2.09
C ALA A 99 -16.95 -12.89 -1.71
N GLN A 100 -18.17 -12.40 -1.88
CA GLN A 100 -19.40 -13.06 -1.47
C GLN A 100 -20.32 -13.28 -2.67
N SER A 101 -21.20 -14.27 -2.57
CA SER A 101 -22.28 -14.42 -3.53
C SER A 101 -23.35 -13.36 -3.26
N ILE A 102 -23.34 -12.29 -4.04
CA ILE A 102 -24.35 -11.23 -3.99
C ILE A 102 -25.30 -11.42 -5.17
N PRO A 103 -26.60 -11.71 -4.95
CA PRO A 103 -27.57 -11.81 -6.02
C PRO A 103 -27.62 -10.54 -6.89
N GLN A 104 -27.82 -10.71 -8.20
CA GLN A 104 -27.75 -9.59 -9.17
C GLN A 104 -28.75 -8.47 -8.83
N PHE A 105 -29.93 -8.81 -8.36
CA PHE A 105 -30.97 -7.82 -8.01
C PHE A 105 -30.66 -7.02 -6.71
N HIS A 106 -29.71 -7.48 -5.90
CA HIS A 106 -29.20 -6.76 -4.74
C HIS A 106 -27.88 -6.02 -5.01
N PHE A 107 -27.30 -6.21 -6.20
CA PHE A 107 -26.03 -5.59 -6.54
C PHE A 107 -26.22 -4.08 -6.72
N ARG A 108 -25.34 -3.32 -6.07
CA ARG A 108 -25.17 -1.88 -6.27
C ARG A 108 -23.77 -1.63 -6.78
N GLY A 109 -23.65 -0.75 -7.73
CA GLY A 109 -22.39 -0.39 -8.36
C GLY A 109 -22.33 1.10 -8.56
N ASP A 110 -22.52 1.87 -7.47
CA ASP A 110 -22.34 3.31 -7.54
C ASP A 110 -20.91 3.62 -7.97
N PRO A 111 -20.69 4.64 -8.82
CA PRO A 111 -19.39 4.87 -9.41
C PRO A 111 -18.36 5.34 -8.37
N VAL A 112 -17.12 4.93 -8.59
CA VAL A 112 -15.95 5.36 -7.81
C VAL A 112 -14.90 5.94 -8.74
N ARG A 113 -13.92 6.69 -8.21
CA ARG A 113 -12.72 7.03 -8.95
C ARG A 113 -11.63 6.00 -8.64
N TRP A 114 -11.19 5.30 -9.68
CA TRP A 114 -10.07 4.38 -9.56
C TRP A 114 -8.76 5.15 -9.40
N VAL A 115 -7.99 4.86 -8.35
CA VAL A 115 -6.66 5.44 -8.13
C VAL A 115 -5.58 4.40 -8.41
N ALA A 116 -5.60 3.26 -7.70
CA ALA A 116 -4.61 2.21 -7.87
C ALA A 116 -5.13 0.84 -7.41
N GLY A 117 -4.52 -0.22 -7.93
CA GLY A 117 -4.72 -1.57 -7.45
C GLY A 117 -3.51 -2.43 -7.77
N TRP A 118 -3.08 -3.27 -6.84
CA TRP A 118 -1.94 -4.18 -7.00
C TRP A 118 -2.04 -5.38 -6.06
N ARG A 119 -1.44 -6.48 -6.47
CA ARG A 119 -1.32 -7.63 -5.60
C ARG A 119 -0.21 -7.42 -4.57
N GLY A 120 -0.50 -7.67 -3.30
CA GLY A 120 0.45 -7.70 -2.21
C GLY A 120 0.25 -8.97 -1.37
N GLY A 121 1.16 -9.94 -1.51
CA GLY A 121 1.04 -11.21 -0.81
C GLY A 121 -0.30 -11.92 -1.10
N ARG A 122 -1.10 -12.10 -0.05
CA ARG A 122 -2.42 -12.75 -0.07
C ARG A 122 -3.58 -11.78 -0.28
N TYR A 123 -3.30 -10.56 -0.73
CA TYR A 123 -4.30 -9.50 -0.87
C TYR A 123 -4.23 -8.84 -2.23
N LEU A 124 -5.37 -8.39 -2.72
CA LEU A 124 -5.47 -7.37 -3.74
C LEU A 124 -5.72 -6.04 -3.02
N ASN A 125 -4.73 -5.18 -3.04
CA ASN A 125 -4.79 -3.86 -2.44
C ASN A 125 -5.46 -2.89 -3.40
N LEU A 126 -6.38 -2.09 -2.91
CA LEU A 126 -7.09 -1.10 -3.71
C LEU A 126 -7.02 0.26 -3.01
N ARG A 127 -6.78 1.29 -3.81
CA ARG A 127 -6.98 2.70 -3.46
C ARG A 127 -8.02 3.28 -4.39
N LEU A 128 -9.09 3.78 -3.82
CA LEU A 128 -10.22 4.37 -4.52
C LEU A 128 -10.55 5.72 -3.91
N ASP A 129 -11.06 6.64 -4.71
CA ASP A 129 -11.72 7.81 -4.17
C ASP A 129 -13.23 7.61 -4.30
N LEU A 130 -13.91 7.64 -3.18
CA LEU A 130 -15.37 7.54 -3.10
C LEU A 130 -15.97 8.94 -3.15
N PRO A 131 -16.86 9.21 -4.13
CA PRO A 131 -17.65 10.43 -4.08
C PRO A 131 -18.59 10.39 -2.88
N GLY A 132 -18.68 11.47 -2.13
CA GLY A 132 -19.54 11.48 -0.94
C GLY A 132 -19.67 12.85 -0.29
N SER A 133 -20.38 12.90 0.83
CA SER A 133 -20.56 14.08 1.67
C SER A 133 -20.11 13.80 3.11
N PHE A 134 -19.97 14.84 3.92
CA PHE A 134 -19.49 14.70 5.28
C PHE A 134 -20.43 13.83 6.13
N GLY A 135 -19.85 12.80 6.76
CA GLY A 135 -20.57 11.89 7.65
C GLY A 135 -21.40 10.82 6.94
N ALA A 136 -21.43 10.78 5.63
CA ALA A 136 -22.12 9.73 4.87
C ALA A 136 -21.43 8.36 5.08
N LYS A 137 -22.22 7.31 5.10
CA LYS A 137 -21.75 5.94 5.27
C LYS A 137 -22.01 5.18 3.96
N HIS A 138 -20.95 4.78 3.31
CA HIS A 138 -21.02 3.92 2.15
C HIS A 138 -20.86 2.45 2.52
N SER A 139 -21.53 1.58 1.79
CA SER A 139 -21.36 0.14 1.92
C SER A 139 -20.44 -0.38 0.81
N LEU A 140 -19.39 -1.09 1.20
CA LEU A 140 -18.44 -1.71 0.28
C LEU A 140 -18.41 -3.21 0.49
N ALA A 141 -18.33 -3.96 -0.62
CA ALA A 141 -18.14 -5.41 -0.63
C ALA A 141 -17.58 -5.86 -1.98
N PHE A 142 -17.32 -7.17 -2.10
CA PHE A 142 -16.97 -7.78 -3.38
C PHE A 142 -17.97 -8.88 -3.71
N ALA A 143 -18.57 -8.79 -4.89
CA ALA A 143 -19.49 -9.79 -5.40
C ALA A 143 -18.73 -10.80 -6.26
N GLN A 144 -18.70 -12.06 -5.84
CA GLN A 144 -18.17 -13.14 -6.66
C GLN A 144 -19.12 -13.45 -7.83
N ARG A 145 -18.55 -13.74 -9.00
CA ARG A 145 -19.26 -14.16 -10.21
C ARG A 145 -18.68 -15.47 -10.74
N PRO A 146 -19.39 -16.18 -11.62
CA PRO A 146 -18.85 -17.37 -12.25
C PRO A 146 -17.48 -17.09 -12.89
N PRO A 147 -16.49 -17.97 -12.68
CA PRO A 147 -15.18 -17.81 -13.25
C PRO A 147 -15.19 -18.01 -14.78
N VAL A 148 -14.17 -17.48 -15.44
CA VAL A 148 -13.93 -17.70 -16.86
C VAL A 148 -12.88 -18.78 -17.03
N ALA A 149 -13.21 -19.84 -17.79
CA ALA A 149 -12.25 -20.82 -18.26
C ALA A 149 -11.86 -20.46 -19.71
N TRP A 150 -10.55 -20.43 -19.98
CA TRP A 150 -10.00 -20.10 -21.28
C TRP A 150 -9.66 -21.38 -22.08
N PRO A 151 -9.65 -21.32 -23.42
CA PRO A 151 -9.33 -22.49 -24.25
C PRO A 151 -7.93 -23.09 -24.00
N ASP A 152 -7.00 -22.30 -23.49
CA ASP A 152 -5.64 -22.70 -23.13
C ASP A 152 -5.53 -23.33 -21.73
N GLY A 153 -6.66 -23.59 -21.08
CA GLY A 153 -6.74 -24.19 -19.76
C GLY A 153 -6.59 -23.22 -18.58
N ARG A 154 -6.25 -21.96 -18.83
CA ARG A 154 -6.19 -20.93 -17.78
C ARG A 154 -7.57 -20.62 -17.23
N ARG A 155 -7.62 -20.22 -15.97
CA ARG A 155 -8.85 -19.84 -15.28
C ARG A 155 -8.71 -18.47 -14.61
N THR A 156 -9.72 -17.65 -14.80
CA THR A 156 -9.80 -16.30 -14.20
C THR A 156 -10.96 -16.27 -13.23
N ALA A 157 -10.69 -15.98 -11.95
CA ALA A 157 -11.72 -15.63 -11.00
C ALA A 157 -12.33 -14.26 -11.35
N VAL A 158 -13.63 -14.12 -11.19
CA VAL A 158 -14.34 -12.87 -11.52
C VAL A 158 -14.97 -12.29 -10.28
N VAL A 159 -14.66 -11.03 -9.99
CA VAL A 159 -15.14 -10.31 -8.83
C VAL A 159 -15.57 -8.92 -9.24
N TRP A 160 -16.67 -8.46 -8.71
CA TRP A 160 -17.21 -7.11 -8.92
C TRP A 160 -17.15 -6.32 -7.62
N LEU A 161 -16.68 -5.09 -7.68
CA LEU A 161 -16.79 -4.17 -6.56
C LEU A 161 -18.26 -3.80 -6.37
N TYR A 162 -18.80 -4.11 -5.20
CA TYR A 162 -20.07 -3.60 -4.73
C TYR A 162 -19.82 -2.28 -4.01
N HIS A 163 -20.51 -1.24 -4.43
CA HIS A 163 -20.52 0.06 -3.76
C HIS A 163 -21.95 0.58 -3.73
N ASP A 164 -22.43 0.89 -2.55
CA ASP A 164 -23.72 1.55 -2.33
C ASP A 164 -23.46 2.85 -1.54
N ALA A 165 -23.65 3.96 -2.20
CA ALA A 165 -23.53 5.30 -1.62
C ALA A 165 -24.79 5.71 -0.84
N HIS A 166 -25.83 4.87 -0.81
CA HIS A 166 -27.11 5.15 -0.15
C HIS A 166 -27.75 6.47 -0.59
N GLY A 167 -27.56 6.86 -1.87
CA GLY A 167 -28.06 8.11 -2.41
C GLY A 167 -27.35 9.37 -1.90
N ASP A 168 -26.14 9.22 -1.38
CA ASP A 168 -25.34 10.33 -0.90
C ASP A 168 -24.96 11.31 -2.01
N ARG A 169 -24.70 12.55 -1.63
CA ARG A 169 -24.28 13.61 -2.56
C ARG A 169 -22.77 13.51 -2.82
N ASN A 170 -22.37 13.96 -4.00
CA ASN A 170 -20.97 13.93 -4.43
C ASN A 170 -20.28 15.29 -4.14
N ASP A 171 -20.22 15.69 -2.89
CA ASP A 171 -19.67 16.99 -2.48
C ASP A 171 -18.13 17.02 -2.56
N TYR A 172 -17.47 15.89 -2.28
CA TYR A 172 -16.01 15.74 -2.38
C TYR A 172 -15.61 14.28 -2.57
N PHE A 173 -14.32 14.00 -2.74
CA PHE A 173 -13.77 12.65 -2.82
C PHE A 173 -13.07 12.26 -1.53
N GLN A 174 -13.40 11.07 -1.02
CA GLN A 174 -12.75 10.48 0.13
C GLN A 174 -11.78 9.40 -0.30
N ASP A 175 -10.48 9.60 -0.02
CA ASP A 175 -9.43 8.59 -0.24
C ASP A 175 -9.69 7.35 0.63
N THR A 176 -9.88 6.22 -0.01
CA THR A 176 -10.32 4.98 0.65
C THR A 176 -9.43 3.82 0.26
N TYR A 177 -8.92 3.13 1.29
CA TYR A 177 -8.11 1.92 1.13
C TYR A 177 -8.92 0.70 1.54
N LEU A 178 -8.88 -0.35 0.74
CA LEU A 178 -9.51 -1.64 1.04
C LEU A 178 -8.74 -2.79 0.42
N ASN A 179 -8.90 -3.97 0.99
CA ASN A 179 -8.26 -5.18 0.50
C ASN A 179 -9.28 -6.26 0.20
N LEU A 180 -9.10 -6.95 -0.92
CA LEU A 180 -9.76 -8.22 -1.18
C LEU A 180 -8.82 -9.36 -0.78
N ALA A 181 -9.27 -10.27 0.07
CA ALA A 181 -8.55 -11.48 0.41
C ALA A 181 -8.47 -12.41 -0.80
N LEU A 182 -7.25 -12.85 -1.15
CA LEU A 182 -7.00 -13.75 -2.27
C LEU A 182 -6.88 -15.21 -1.85
N SER A 183 -6.82 -15.52 -0.56
CA SER A 183 -6.67 -16.89 -0.05
C SER A 183 -7.69 -17.88 -0.66
N PRO A 184 -8.97 -17.53 -0.90
CA PRO A 184 -9.91 -18.45 -1.54
C PRO A 184 -9.53 -18.84 -2.97
N TYR A 185 -8.69 -18.06 -3.63
CA TYR A 185 -8.29 -18.24 -5.04
C TYR A 185 -6.89 -18.84 -5.19
N ILE A 186 -5.99 -18.60 -4.23
CA ILE A 186 -4.59 -19.04 -4.30
C ILE A 186 -4.30 -20.28 -3.44
N GLU A 187 -5.11 -20.51 -2.38
CA GLU A 187 -4.92 -21.63 -1.44
C GLU A 187 -5.96 -22.74 -1.63
N SER A 188 -6.86 -22.60 -2.61
CA SER A 188 -7.91 -23.59 -2.85
C SER A 188 -7.34 -24.88 -3.41
N SER A 189 -7.61 -26.00 -2.74
CA SER A 189 -7.30 -27.34 -3.25
C SER A 189 -8.27 -27.82 -4.34
N ARG A 190 -9.41 -27.18 -4.46
CA ARG A 190 -10.47 -27.58 -5.41
C ARG A 190 -10.37 -26.92 -6.77
N GLU A 191 -9.95 -25.66 -6.80
CA GLU A 191 -9.86 -24.88 -8.02
C GLU A 191 -8.62 -23.99 -7.99
N ARG A 192 -7.82 -24.09 -9.03
CA ARG A 192 -6.68 -23.21 -9.25
C ARG A 192 -7.08 -22.09 -10.20
N PHE A 193 -6.73 -20.86 -9.85
CA PHE A 193 -6.89 -19.69 -10.69
C PHE A 193 -5.52 -19.11 -11.06
N ASP A 194 -5.38 -18.67 -12.29
CA ASP A 194 -4.16 -18.04 -12.81
C ASP A 194 -4.22 -16.51 -12.69
N SER A 195 -5.44 -15.99 -12.59
CA SER A 195 -5.68 -14.55 -12.45
C SER A 195 -7.02 -14.27 -11.79
N ILE A 196 -7.16 -13.03 -11.30
CA ILE A 196 -8.43 -12.47 -10.87
C ILE A 196 -8.75 -11.23 -11.70
N ALA A 197 -9.97 -11.14 -12.20
CA ALA A 197 -10.52 -9.98 -12.87
C ALA A 197 -11.46 -9.23 -11.92
N LEU A 198 -11.10 -8.02 -11.57
CA LEU A 198 -11.93 -7.10 -10.81
C LEU A 198 -12.66 -6.17 -11.77
N PHE A 199 -13.98 -6.13 -11.65
CA PHE A 199 -14.84 -5.18 -12.32
C PHE A 199 -15.24 -4.08 -11.37
N VAL A 200 -15.08 -2.83 -11.81
CA VAL A 200 -15.37 -1.62 -11.03
C VAL A 200 -16.19 -0.69 -11.89
N ASN A 201 -17.29 -0.17 -11.36
CA ASN A 201 -17.99 0.93 -12.02
C ASN A 201 -17.27 2.23 -11.65
N THR A 202 -16.65 2.87 -12.64
CA THR A 202 -15.93 4.13 -12.44
C THR A 202 -16.77 5.32 -12.90
N LEU A 203 -16.34 6.54 -12.59
CA LEU A 203 -16.96 7.76 -13.09
C LEU A 203 -16.95 7.88 -14.64
N HIS A 204 -16.10 7.07 -15.29
CA HIS A 204 -16.01 7.00 -16.76
C HIS A 204 -16.70 5.76 -17.35
N GLY A 205 -17.41 5.00 -16.52
CA GLY A 205 -18.08 3.78 -16.89
C GLY A 205 -17.41 2.52 -16.31
N PRO A 206 -17.95 1.32 -16.63
CA PRO A 206 -17.43 0.07 -16.12
C PRO A 206 -16.02 -0.22 -16.64
N GLU A 207 -15.11 -0.56 -15.75
CA GLU A 207 -13.74 -0.97 -16.07
C GLU A 207 -13.44 -2.38 -15.56
N ARG A 208 -12.60 -3.10 -16.30
CA ARG A 208 -12.05 -4.39 -15.92
C ARG A 208 -10.56 -4.28 -15.66
N ARG A 209 -10.11 -4.71 -14.50
CA ARG A 209 -8.71 -4.79 -14.12
C ARG A 209 -8.35 -6.26 -13.84
N ALA A 210 -7.28 -6.77 -14.41
CA ALA A 210 -6.84 -8.16 -14.21
C ALA A 210 -5.49 -8.18 -13.48
N PHE A 211 -5.37 -9.13 -12.54
CA PHE A 211 -4.18 -9.31 -11.71
C PHE A 211 -3.78 -10.79 -11.75
N PRO A 212 -2.50 -11.11 -11.98
CA PRO A 212 -2.01 -12.49 -11.86
C PRO A 212 -2.08 -12.99 -10.41
N LEU A 213 -2.33 -14.28 -10.24
CA LEU A 213 -2.38 -14.96 -8.93
C LEU A 213 -1.19 -15.90 -8.72
#